data_9afcd6c5e340a47c28c453298a9f9a33
#
_entry.id   9afcd6c5e340a47c28c453298a9f9a33
#
_cell.length_a   1.000
_cell.length_b   1.000
_cell.length_c   1.000
_cell.angle_alpha   90.00
_cell.angle_beta   90.00
_cell.angle_gamma   90.00
#
_symmetry.space_group_name_H-M   'P 1'
#
loop_
_entity.id
_entity.type
_entity.pdbx_description
1 polymer ?
#
loop_
_entity_poly.entity_id
_entity_poly.type
_entity_poly.pdbx_seq_one_letter_code
_entity_poly.pdbx_strand_id
1 'polypeptide(L)'
;MKTGQAIPTPGVIFTDADNVIPDVVWVSKERLLALIDDAGHLTGAPDLAVEVLSEGVVNQRRDREAKLKLYAFRGVQEYWILDWRLQQVEVYRRDKAQLKLVATLLSSDELTSPLLPNFTCSVARLFR
;
A
#
# COMPACT_ATOMS: atom_id res chain seq x y z
N MET A 1 -2.39 14.53 15.45
CA MET A 1 -2.04 14.23 14.05
C MET A 1 -0.95 13.17 13.99
N LYS A 2 -1.19 12.11 13.25
CA LYS A 2 -0.15 11.08 13.05
C LYS A 2 0.88 11.57 12.05
N THR A 3 2.15 11.46 12.41
CA THR A 3 3.25 11.66 11.48
C THR A 3 3.85 10.31 11.13
N GLY A 4 4.47 10.23 9.99
CA GLY A 4 5.08 9.00 9.52
C GLY A 4 6.01 9.27 8.36
N GLN A 5 6.44 8.20 7.72
CA GLN A 5 7.37 8.28 6.62
C GLN A 5 6.94 7.38 5.47
N ALA A 6 6.97 7.93 4.24
CA ALA A 6 6.81 7.17 3.02
C ALA A 6 8.18 6.62 2.62
N ILE A 7 8.23 5.33 2.31
CA ILE A 7 9.46 4.62 1.96
C ILE A 7 9.26 3.96 0.60
N PRO A 8 10.05 4.33 -0.43
CA PRO A 8 9.96 3.67 -1.73
C PRO A 8 10.67 2.31 -1.71
N THR A 9 10.10 1.36 -2.42
CA THR A 9 10.63 0.00 -2.63
C THR A 9 11.28 -0.63 -1.39
N PRO A 10 10.59 -0.62 -0.22
CA PRO A 10 11.16 -1.21 0.99
C PRO A 10 11.09 -2.73 0.94
N GLY A 11 12.08 -3.39 1.50
CA GLY A 11 11.95 -4.80 1.81
C GLY A 11 11.09 -4.95 3.05
N VAL A 12 10.02 -5.70 2.97
CA VAL A 12 9.12 -6.00 4.09
C VAL A 12 9.21 -7.48 4.40
N ILE A 13 9.70 -7.81 5.60
CA ILE A 13 9.92 -9.17 6.03
C ILE A 13 8.89 -9.51 7.09
N PHE A 14 7.93 -10.37 6.76
CA PHE A 14 6.95 -10.87 7.71
C PHE A 14 7.46 -12.10 8.43
N THR A 15 8.04 -13.04 7.64
CA THR A 15 8.69 -14.25 8.14
C THR A 15 9.83 -14.58 7.18
N ASP A 16 10.61 -15.64 7.47
CA ASP A 16 11.65 -16.10 6.54
C ASP A 16 11.08 -16.52 5.19
N ALA A 17 9.80 -16.92 5.15
CA ALA A 17 9.13 -17.40 3.94
C ALA A 17 8.28 -16.30 3.27
N ASP A 18 7.80 -15.32 4.04
CA ASP A 18 6.89 -14.28 3.55
C ASP A 18 7.59 -12.93 3.59
N ASN A 19 8.14 -12.54 2.46
CA ASN A 19 8.67 -11.19 2.30
C ASN A 19 8.20 -10.61 0.97
N VAL A 20 8.07 -9.28 0.92
CA VAL A 20 7.59 -8.57 -0.26
C VAL A 20 8.35 -7.25 -0.40
N ILE A 21 8.33 -6.70 -1.60
CA ILE A 21 8.86 -5.37 -1.87
C ILE A 21 7.75 -4.56 -2.54
N PRO A 22 6.86 -3.94 -1.76
CA PRO A 22 5.87 -3.03 -2.34
C PRO A 22 6.55 -1.81 -2.96
N ASP A 23 5.87 -1.14 -3.88
CA ASP A 23 6.46 0.03 -4.55
C ASP A 23 6.67 1.19 -3.58
N VAL A 24 5.70 1.45 -2.72
CA VAL A 24 5.81 2.46 -1.67
C VAL A 24 5.03 1.97 -0.44
N VAL A 25 5.54 2.30 0.74
CA VAL A 25 4.79 2.11 1.98
C VAL A 25 4.78 3.41 2.77
N TRP A 26 3.80 3.56 3.65
CA TRP A 26 3.80 4.59 4.68
C TRP A 26 3.71 3.90 6.03
N VAL A 27 4.57 4.33 6.94
CA VAL A 27 4.62 3.79 8.31
C VAL A 27 4.56 4.95 9.28
N SER A 28 3.71 4.84 10.30
CA SER A 28 3.67 5.85 11.36
C SER A 28 5.02 5.90 12.06
N LYS A 29 5.40 7.09 12.50
CA LYS A 29 6.70 7.31 13.15
C LYS A 29 6.85 6.43 14.40
N GLU A 30 5.78 6.24 15.13
CA GLU A 30 5.78 5.42 16.35
C GLU A 30 6.15 3.96 16.04
N ARG A 31 5.69 3.44 14.93
CA ARG A 31 5.91 2.05 14.56
C ARG A 31 7.23 1.85 13.81
N LEU A 32 7.67 2.85 13.08
CA LEU A 32 8.87 2.74 12.25
C LEU A 32 10.10 2.36 13.07
N LEU A 33 10.31 2.99 14.22
CA LEU A 33 11.45 2.72 15.07
C LEU A 33 11.48 1.28 15.57
N ALA A 34 10.31 0.68 15.77
CA ALA A 34 10.20 -0.71 16.22
C ALA A 34 10.31 -1.72 15.10
N LEU A 35 10.02 -1.32 13.86
CA LEU A 35 9.92 -2.25 12.73
C LEU A 35 11.16 -2.27 11.84
N ILE A 36 11.92 -1.19 11.79
CA ILE A 36 13.07 -1.11 10.88
C ILE A 36 14.27 -1.87 11.47
N ASP A 37 14.90 -2.70 10.65
CA ASP A 37 16.11 -3.42 11.06
C ASP A 37 17.38 -2.67 10.62
N ASP A 38 18.55 -3.21 10.97
CA ASP A 38 19.84 -2.58 10.67
C ASP A 38 20.12 -2.48 9.18
N ALA A 39 19.50 -3.33 8.36
CA ALA A 39 19.66 -3.32 6.92
C ALA A 39 18.65 -2.40 6.21
N GLY A 40 17.76 -1.75 6.96
CA GLY A 40 16.73 -0.87 6.40
C GLY A 40 15.47 -1.59 5.95
N HIS A 41 15.31 -2.86 6.32
CA HIS A 41 14.08 -3.60 6.02
C HIS A 41 13.04 -3.37 7.10
N LEU A 42 11.76 -3.42 6.71
CA LEU A 42 10.68 -3.45 7.67
C LEU A 42 10.42 -4.90 8.10
N THR A 43 10.35 -5.12 9.39
CA THR A 43 10.16 -6.46 9.97
C THR A 43 8.71 -6.72 10.36
N GLY A 44 7.78 -5.94 9.83
CA GLY A 44 6.35 -6.10 10.08
C GLY A 44 5.55 -5.27 9.10
N ALA A 45 4.22 -5.31 9.26
CA ALA A 45 3.30 -4.66 8.33
C ALA A 45 3.42 -3.15 8.36
N PRO A 46 3.54 -2.46 7.21
CA PRO A 46 3.33 -1.02 7.14
C PRO A 46 1.86 -0.69 7.41
N ASP A 47 1.59 0.57 7.70
CA ASP A 47 0.19 1.03 7.84
C ASP A 47 -0.50 1.08 6.49
N LEU A 48 0.22 1.54 5.47
CA LEU A 48 -0.27 1.66 4.09
C LEU A 48 0.75 1.05 3.14
N ALA A 49 0.28 0.22 2.21
CA ALA A 49 1.10 -0.30 1.11
C ALA A 49 0.53 0.18 -0.22
N VAL A 50 1.40 0.54 -1.14
CA VAL A 50 1.04 1.02 -2.47
C VAL A 50 1.74 0.17 -3.52
N GLU A 51 0.97 -0.35 -4.47
CA GLU A 51 1.49 -1.12 -5.59
C GLU A 51 1.10 -0.45 -6.89
N VAL A 52 2.04 -0.38 -7.83
CA VAL A 52 1.77 0.12 -9.18
C VAL A 52 1.76 -1.05 -10.13
N LEU A 53 0.67 -1.24 -10.86
CA LEU A 53 0.57 -2.31 -11.84
C LEU A 53 1.39 -1.97 -13.07
N SER A 54 2.25 -2.88 -13.48
CA SER A 54 3.05 -2.71 -14.67
C SER A 54 2.40 -3.41 -15.87
N GLU A 55 2.65 -2.87 -17.08
CA GLU A 55 2.16 -3.48 -18.31
C GLU A 55 2.78 -4.85 -18.55
N GLY A 56 2.01 -5.69 -19.23
CA GLY A 56 2.53 -6.94 -19.78
C GLY A 56 2.75 -8.04 -18.76
N VAL A 57 2.35 -7.85 -17.51
CA VAL A 57 2.47 -8.92 -16.52
C VAL A 57 1.33 -9.91 -16.72
N VAL A 58 1.70 -11.10 -17.14
CA VAL A 58 0.78 -12.24 -17.21
C VAL A 58 0.46 -12.63 -15.77
N ASN A 59 -0.78 -12.77 -15.37
CA ASN A 59 -1.22 -13.14 -14.03
C ASN A 59 -1.26 -12.01 -13.01
N GLN A 60 -1.39 -10.75 -13.43
CA GLN A 60 -1.56 -9.63 -12.51
C GLN A 60 -2.71 -9.86 -11.53
N ARG A 61 -3.81 -10.43 -12.02
CA ARG A 61 -4.98 -10.69 -11.18
C ARG A 61 -4.66 -11.65 -10.03
N ARG A 62 -3.94 -12.73 -10.32
CA ARG A 62 -3.54 -13.72 -9.30
C ARG A 62 -2.60 -13.08 -8.28
N ASP A 63 -1.63 -12.31 -8.76
CA ASP A 63 -0.67 -11.62 -7.91
C ASP A 63 -1.37 -10.61 -6.99
N ARG A 64 -2.32 -9.86 -7.51
CA ARG A 64 -3.11 -8.90 -6.72
C ARG A 64 -3.90 -9.60 -5.62
N GLU A 65 -4.56 -10.70 -5.95
CA GLU A 65 -5.34 -11.47 -4.97
C GLU A 65 -4.45 -12.05 -3.88
N ALA A 66 -3.29 -12.58 -4.25
CA ALA A 66 -2.34 -13.14 -3.30
C ALA A 66 -1.80 -12.07 -2.35
N LYS A 67 -1.43 -10.91 -2.88
CA LYS A 67 -0.92 -9.79 -2.08
C LYS A 67 -2.00 -9.22 -1.18
N LEU A 68 -3.23 -9.11 -1.67
CA LEU A 68 -4.35 -8.61 -0.89
C LEU A 68 -4.58 -9.49 0.35
N LYS A 69 -4.56 -10.81 0.15
CA LYS A 69 -4.70 -11.76 1.26
C LYS A 69 -3.54 -11.70 2.23
N LEU A 70 -2.31 -11.59 1.71
CA LEU A 70 -1.11 -11.49 2.53
C LEU A 70 -1.15 -10.24 3.40
N TYR A 71 -1.41 -9.08 2.82
CA TYR A 71 -1.47 -7.83 3.55
C TYR A 71 -2.61 -7.82 4.56
N ALA A 72 -3.76 -8.40 4.21
CA ALA A 72 -4.88 -8.54 5.15
C ALA A 72 -4.48 -9.39 6.36
N PHE A 73 -3.85 -10.53 6.11
CA PHE A 73 -3.40 -11.44 7.16
C PHE A 73 -2.35 -10.78 8.07
N ARG A 74 -1.46 -9.98 7.50
CA ARG A 74 -0.35 -9.36 8.24
C ARG A 74 -0.72 -8.04 8.95
N GLY A 75 -1.92 -7.53 8.75
CA GLY A 75 -2.41 -6.38 9.50
C GLY A 75 -2.22 -5.02 8.86
N VAL A 76 -1.96 -4.97 7.55
CA VAL A 76 -1.92 -3.70 6.82
C VAL A 76 -3.30 -3.03 6.91
N GLN A 77 -3.33 -1.74 7.20
CA GLN A 77 -4.59 -1.00 7.39
C GLN A 77 -5.20 -0.52 6.08
N GLU A 78 -4.37 -0.14 5.13
CA GLU A 78 -4.83 0.37 3.85
C GLU A 78 -3.91 -0.08 2.73
N TYR A 79 -4.48 -0.36 1.57
CA TYR A 79 -3.74 -0.85 0.42
C TYR A 79 -4.27 -0.16 -0.84
N TRP A 80 -3.37 0.47 -1.59
CA TRP A 80 -3.72 1.15 -2.84
C TRP A 80 -3.10 0.42 -4.01
N ILE A 81 -3.89 0.20 -5.06
CA ILE A 81 -3.41 -0.34 -6.32
C ILE A 81 -3.58 0.73 -7.39
N LEU A 82 -2.47 1.19 -7.95
CA LEU A 82 -2.45 2.18 -9.01
C LEU A 82 -2.35 1.47 -10.36
N ASP A 83 -3.39 1.63 -11.19
CA ASP A 83 -3.42 1.09 -12.54
C ASP A 83 -3.24 2.24 -13.52
N TRP A 84 -2.03 2.39 -14.05
CA TRP A 84 -1.72 3.51 -14.93
C TRP A 84 -2.31 3.36 -16.33
N ARG A 85 -2.62 2.13 -16.75
CA ARG A 85 -3.28 1.90 -18.05
C ARG A 85 -4.71 2.47 -18.03
N LEU A 86 -5.42 2.23 -16.94
CA LEU A 86 -6.79 2.71 -16.74
C LEU A 86 -6.82 4.06 -16.04
N GLN A 87 -5.67 4.54 -15.56
CA GLN A 87 -5.54 5.77 -14.79
C GLN A 87 -6.53 5.81 -13.63
N GLN A 88 -6.50 4.75 -12.84
CA GLN A 88 -7.39 4.61 -11.68
C GLN A 88 -6.62 4.10 -10.46
N VAL A 89 -7.18 4.35 -9.29
CA VAL A 89 -6.66 3.86 -8.02
C VAL A 89 -7.74 3.06 -7.33
N GLU A 90 -7.44 1.81 -7.03
CA GLU A 90 -8.29 1.00 -6.18
C GLU A 90 -7.82 1.17 -4.74
N VAL A 91 -8.75 1.52 -3.84
CA VAL A 91 -8.45 1.76 -2.42
C VAL A 91 -9.11 0.66 -1.61
N TYR A 92 -8.28 -0.08 -0.89
CA TYR A 92 -8.72 -1.12 0.03
C TYR A 92 -8.46 -0.66 1.46
N ARG A 93 -9.42 -0.85 2.34
CA ARG A 93 -9.29 -0.51 3.76
C ARG A 93 -9.66 -1.70 4.63
N ARG A 94 -8.99 -1.79 5.77
CA ARG A 94 -9.24 -2.87 6.71
C ARG A 94 -10.64 -2.76 7.31
N ASP A 95 -11.34 -3.89 7.24
CA ASP A 95 -12.58 -4.12 7.94
C ASP A 95 -12.43 -5.46 8.64
N LYS A 96 -12.19 -5.42 9.95
CA LYS A 96 -11.87 -6.60 10.77
C LYS A 96 -10.59 -7.28 10.24
N ALA A 97 -10.68 -8.53 9.79
CA ALA A 97 -9.54 -9.30 9.32
C ALA A 97 -9.31 -9.22 7.80
N GLN A 98 -10.08 -8.40 7.11
CA GLN A 98 -10.04 -8.31 5.65
C GLN A 98 -9.70 -6.91 5.17
N LEU A 99 -9.14 -6.84 3.98
CA LEU A 99 -9.01 -5.58 3.25
C LEU A 99 -10.11 -5.56 2.19
N LYS A 100 -11.02 -4.62 2.32
CA LYS A 100 -12.17 -4.49 1.42
C LYS A 100 -12.01 -3.30 0.49
N LEU A 101 -12.40 -3.47 -0.76
CA LEU A 101 -12.42 -2.38 -1.73
C LEU A 101 -13.47 -1.36 -1.30
N VAL A 102 -13.02 -0.14 -1.01
CA VAL A 102 -13.92 0.94 -0.57
C VAL A 102 -14.12 1.99 -1.64
N ALA A 103 -13.21 2.08 -2.62
CA ALA A 103 -13.33 3.04 -3.71
C ALA A 103 -12.50 2.62 -4.91
N THR A 104 -13.00 2.93 -6.10
CA THR A 104 -12.23 2.91 -7.33
C THR A 104 -12.23 4.34 -7.85
N LEU A 105 -11.11 5.03 -7.70
CA LEU A 105 -10.99 6.45 -8.02
C LEU A 105 -10.50 6.63 -9.44
N LEU A 106 -11.14 7.52 -10.18
CA LEU A 106 -10.79 7.85 -11.56
C LEU A 106 -10.04 9.18 -11.61
N SER A 107 -9.58 9.57 -12.80
CA SER A 107 -8.72 10.76 -12.94
C SER A 107 -9.34 12.05 -12.41
N SER A 108 -10.67 12.18 -12.43
CA SER A 108 -11.36 13.35 -11.90
C SER A 108 -11.56 13.34 -10.39
N ASP A 109 -11.21 12.23 -9.74
CA ASP A 109 -11.41 12.07 -8.30
C ASP A 109 -10.17 12.50 -7.51
N GLU A 110 -10.36 12.68 -6.21
CA GLU A 110 -9.28 12.98 -5.29
C GLU A 110 -9.02 11.80 -4.37
N LEU A 111 -7.75 11.52 -4.15
CA LEU A 111 -7.31 10.46 -3.25
C LEU A 111 -7.06 11.06 -1.88
N THR A 112 -7.70 10.50 -0.87
CA THR A 112 -7.51 10.85 0.53
C THR A 112 -7.35 9.58 1.35
N SER A 113 -6.85 9.71 2.57
CA SER A 113 -6.72 8.57 3.48
C SER A 113 -6.90 9.02 4.93
N PRO A 114 -7.64 8.27 5.73
CA PRO A 114 -7.73 8.55 7.17
C PRO A 114 -6.38 8.37 7.89
N LEU A 115 -5.44 7.64 7.30
CA LEU A 115 -4.08 7.51 7.85
C LEU A 115 -3.25 8.76 7.64
N LEU A 116 -3.60 9.58 6.67
CA LEU A 116 -2.84 10.77 6.24
C LEU A 116 -3.75 12.00 6.35
N PRO A 117 -3.99 12.52 7.56
CA PRO A 117 -4.84 13.71 7.74
C PRO A 117 -4.31 14.88 6.93
N ASN A 118 -5.22 15.62 6.31
CA ASN A 118 -4.90 16.77 5.45
C ASN A 118 -4.21 16.41 4.13
N PHE A 119 -4.01 15.13 3.84
CA PHE A 119 -3.52 14.70 2.54
C PHE A 119 -4.68 14.66 1.55
N THR A 120 -4.49 15.27 0.40
CA THR A 120 -5.38 15.14 -0.74
C THR A 120 -4.57 15.27 -2.02
N CYS A 121 -4.86 14.42 -2.99
CA CYS A 121 -4.15 14.41 -4.26
C CYS A 121 -5.12 14.07 -5.37
N SER A 122 -5.13 14.87 -6.43
CA SER A 122 -5.87 14.52 -7.63
C SER A 122 -5.29 13.23 -8.23
N VAL A 123 -6.14 12.26 -8.55
CA VAL A 123 -5.70 11.01 -9.16
C VAL A 123 -4.95 11.26 -10.46
N ALA A 124 -5.39 12.24 -11.26
CA ALA A 124 -4.70 12.59 -12.50
C ALA A 124 -3.23 12.94 -12.30
N ARG A 125 -2.87 13.53 -11.16
CA ARG A 125 -1.49 13.90 -10.87
C ARG A 125 -0.57 12.71 -10.62
N LEU A 126 -1.14 11.60 -10.19
CA LEU A 126 -0.37 10.38 -9.94
C LEU A 126 0.14 9.73 -11.23
N PHE A 127 -0.49 10.03 -12.34
CA PHE A 127 -0.21 9.40 -13.63
C PHE A 127 0.46 10.34 -14.65
N ARG A 128 1.03 11.41 -14.19
CA ARG A 128 1.76 12.33 -15.06
C ARG A 128 3.16 11.84 -15.35
#